data_6f2efa42c5f0dc612bcd628771deca44
#
_entry.id   6f2efa42c5f0dc612bcd628771deca44
#
_cell.length_a   1.000
_cell.length_b   1.000
_cell.length_c   1.000
_cell.angle_alpha   90.00
_cell.angle_beta   90.00
_cell.angle_gamma   90.00
#
_symmetry.space_group_name_H-M   'P 1'
#
loop_
_entity.id
_entity.type
_entity.pdbx_description
1 polymer ?
#
loop_
_entity_poly.entity_id
_entity_poly.type
_entity_poly.pdbx_seq_one_letter_code
_entity_poly.pdbx_strand_id
1 'polypeptide(L)'
;PSIGHNHTCGWTFTVNVPDVADVWHVKFDDPNRPNHYRHGDTYREATVWTEVIKIKGEPDRKYTFRKTHHGPILRNEKEDPTVFHAVAISKLYENDFAGQTEKMVRSKDVHEFRQAMSGLNYPIFNAVAADSQGNIFYMFNGPVPKRDESFDFTKHLDGNDPRTDWKGLHTIDDLPQILNPESGYVQSCNAS
;
A
#
# COMPACT_ATOMS: atom_id res chain seq x y z
N PRO A 1 12.88 -7.12 12.56
CA PRO A 1 13.83 -7.84 11.70
C PRO A 1 13.10 -8.71 10.69
N SER A 2 13.56 -8.73 9.45
CA SER A 2 12.97 -9.54 8.37
C SER A 2 13.27 -11.04 8.52
N ILE A 3 14.24 -11.40 9.32
CA ILE A 3 14.54 -12.76 9.76
C ILE A 3 14.74 -12.71 11.26
N GLY A 4 14.11 -13.61 12.00
CA GLY A 4 14.23 -13.62 13.44
C GLY A 4 13.62 -14.83 14.10
N HIS A 5 13.85 -14.94 15.38
CA HIS A 5 13.19 -15.89 16.26
C HIS A 5 13.11 -15.34 17.68
N ASN A 6 12.23 -15.90 18.46
CA ASN A 6 12.20 -15.80 19.91
C ASN A 6 12.30 -17.22 20.52
N HIS A 7 11.83 -17.43 21.76
CA HIS A 7 11.92 -18.74 22.40
C HIS A 7 11.01 -19.80 21.77
N THR A 8 9.93 -19.40 21.10
CA THR A 8 8.86 -20.31 20.65
C THR A 8 8.56 -20.19 19.17
N CYS A 9 8.88 -19.08 18.52
CA CYS A 9 8.60 -18.81 17.12
C CYS A 9 9.86 -18.43 16.35
N GLY A 10 9.97 -18.91 15.09
CA GLY A 10 10.93 -18.42 14.11
C GLY A 10 10.20 -17.95 12.86
N TRP A 11 10.71 -16.90 12.20
CA TRP A 11 10.12 -16.36 10.99
C TRP A 11 11.16 -15.83 10.01
N THR A 12 10.76 -15.79 8.74
CA THR A 12 11.51 -15.17 7.67
C THR A 12 10.56 -14.55 6.64
N PHE A 13 11.10 -13.62 5.84
CA PHE A 13 10.40 -13.01 4.72
C PHE A 13 11.15 -13.22 3.42
N THR A 14 10.38 -13.36 2.34
CA THR A 14 10.89 -13.28 0.97
C THR A 14 10.12 -12.18 0.23
N VAL A 15 10.75 -11.56 -0.77
CA VAL A 15 10.08 -10.52 -1.55
C VAL A 15 8.95 -11.16 -2.36
N ASN A 16 7.78 -10.52 -2.34
CA ASN A 16 6.67 -10.72 -3.27
C ASN A 16 6.36 -9.40 -4.00
N VAL A 17 5.43 -9.44 -4.93
CA VAL A 17 5.02 -8.25 -5.69
C VAL A 17 3.49 -8.14 -5.65
N PRO A 18 2.90 -7.85 -4.47
CA PRO A 18 1.47 -7.57 -4.42
C PRO A 18 1.17 -6.25 -5.13
N ASP A 19 0.06 -6.21 -5.84
CA ASP A 19 -0.39 -4.99 -6.50
C ASP A 19 -1.03 -4.05 -5.48
N VAL A 20 -0.22 -3.10 -4.97
CA VAL A 20 -0.54 -2.20 -3.85
C VAL A 20 -0.55 -0.73 -4.24
N ALA A 21 -0.45 -0.41 -5.53
CA ALA A 21 -0.37 0.96 -6.01
C ALA A 21 -1.11 1.16 -7.33
N ASP A 22 -1.80 2.29 -7.46
CA ASP A 22 -2.51 2.66 -8.68
C ASP A 22 -2.30 4.12 -9.02
N VAL A 23 -2.56 4.47 -10.29
CA VAL A 23 -2.42 5.81 -10.83
C VAL A 23 -3.74 6.25 -11.47
N TRP A 24 -4.18 7.45 -11.14
CA TRP A 24 -5.36 8.08 -11.73
C TRP A 24 -5.02 9.34 -12.50
N HIS A 25 -5.69 9.54 -13.62
CA HIS A 25 -5.79 10.83 -14.27
C HIS A 25 -6.89 11.63 -13.60
N VAL A 26 -6.55 12.70 -12.91
CA VAL A 26 -7.50 13.61 -12.25
C VAL A 26 -7.50 14.95 -12.94
N LYS A 27 -8.68 15.54 -13.14
CA LYS A 27 -8.86 16.73 -13.95
C LYS A 27 -9.18 17.95 -13.09
N PHE A 28 -8.32 18.99 -13.20
CA PHE A 28 -8.47 20.32 -12.58
C PHE A 28 -8.87 21.32 -13.66
N ASP A 29 -10.13 21.33 -14.07
CA ASP A 29 -10.61 22.09 -15.21
C ASP A 29 -11.59 23.24 -14.86
N ASP A 30 -11.73 23.58 -13.58
CA ASP A 30 -12.51 24.74 -13.14
C ASP A 30 -11.61 25.97 -12.96
N PRO A 31 -11.68 26.97 -13.86
CA PRO A 31 -10.82 28.15 -13.77
C PRO A 31 -11.09 29.04 -12.55
N ASN A 32 -12.28 28.93 -11.96
CA ASN A 32 -12.67 29.70 -10.75
C ASN A 32 -12.22 29.01 -9.46
N ARG A 33 -11.92 27.71 -9.53
CA ARG A 33 -11.52 26.87 -8.39
C ARG A 33 -10.30 26.02 -8.75
N PRO A 34 -9.10 26.60 -8.91
CA PRO A 34 -7.91 25.94 -9.46
C PRO A 34 -7.38 24.79 -8.60
N ASN A 35 -7.84 24.66 -7.36
CA ASN A 35 -7.50 23.57 -6.46
C ASN A 35 -8.62 22.51 -6.31
N HIS A 36 -9.67 22.58 -7.16
CA HIS A 36 -10.72 21.58 -7.18
C HIS A 36 -10.56 20.70 -8.41
N TYR A 37 -10.70 19.40 -8.22
CA TYR A 37 -10.65 18.39 -9.26
C TYR A 37 -12.02 17.73 -9.43
N ARG A 38 -12.29 17.30 -10.65
CA ARG A 38 -13.55 16.63 -11.00
C ARG A 38 -13.62 15.23 -10.36
N HIS A 39 -14.80 14.86 -9.83
CA HIS A 39 -15.09 13.52 -9.32
C HIS A 39 -16.60 13.25 -9.41
N GLY A 40 -16.99 12.37 -10.31
CA GLY A 40 -18.40 12.17 -10.70
C GLY A 40 -18.99 13.46 -11.27
N ASP A 41 -20.19 13.77 -10.81
CA ASP A 41 -20.91 14.99 -11.22
C ASP A 41 -20.52 16.24 -10.40
N THR A 42 -19.49 16.15 -9.57
CA THR A 42 -19.09 17.20 -8.64
C THR A 42 -17.60 17.52 -8.73
N TYR A 43 -17.18 18.51 -7.93
CA TYR A 43 -15.77 18.84 -7.72
C TYR A 43 -15.41 18.64 -6.25
N ARG A 44 -14.22 18.09 -6.00
CA ARG A 44 -13.63 17.93 -4.67
C ARG A 44 -12.43 18.85 -4.53
N GLU A 45 -12.23 19.40 -3.35
CA GLU A 45 -11.05 20.22 -3.04
C GLU A 45 -9.83 19.35 -2.79
N ALA A 46 -8.72 19.68 -3.44
CA ALA A 46 -7.42 19.06 -3.17
C ALA A 46 -6.76 19.70 -1.94
N THR A 47 -6.07 18.91 -1.14
CA THR A 47 -5.17 19.44 -0.12
C THR A 47 -3.97 20.08 -0.81
N VAL A 48 -3.66 21.32 -0.45
CA VAL A 48 -2.53 22.09 -1.01
C VAL A 48 -1.61 22.53 0.11
N TRP A 49 -0.30 22.36 -0.04
CA TRP A 49 0.69 22.85 0.90
C TRP A 49 1.96 23.29 0.18
N THR A 50 2.76 24.09 0.85
CA THR A 50 4.04 24.61 0.32
C THR A 50 5.18 24.23 1.24
N GLU A 51 6.26 23.70 0.66
CA GLU A 51 7.52 23.42 1.34
C GLU A 51 8.62 24.32 0.83
N VAL A 52 9.53 24.68 1.73
CA VAL A 52 10.73 25.46 1.42
C VAL A 52 11.93 24.54 1.53
N ILE A 53 12.58 24.27 0.40
CA ILE A 53 13.79 23.45 0.34
C ILE A 53 15.01 24.37 0.40
N LYS A 54 15.80 24.22 1.47
CA LYS A 54 17.08 24.91 1.64
C LYS A 54 18.16 24.23 0.82
N ILE A 55 18.83 24.99 -0.05
CA ILE A 55 19.89 24.49 -0.93
C ILE A 55 21.21 25.13 -0.53
N LYS A 56 22.22 24.31 -0.24
CA LYS A 56 23.55 24.83 0.16
C LYS A 56 24.19 25.61 -1.00
N GLY A 57 24.42 26.90 -0.76
CA GLY A 57 25.05 27.79 -1.74
C GLY A 57 24.11 28.37 -2.80
N GLU A 58 22.79 28.13 -2.69
CA GLU A 58 21.77 28.70 -3.58
C GLU A 58 20.63 29.32 -2.75
N PRO A 59 19.78 30.17 -3.35
CA PRO A 59 18.55 30.63 -2.72
C PRO A 59 17.59 29.47 -2.41
N ASP A 60 16.85 29.62 -1.33
CA ASP A 60 15.78 28.68 -0.96
C ASP A 60 14.75 28.55 -2.10
N ARG A 61 14.28 27.34 -2.37
CA ARG A 61 13.24 27.09 -3.36
C ARG A 61 11.92 26.70 -2.70
N LYS A 62 10.84 27.33 -3.14
CA LYS A 62 9.48 27.01 -2.71
C LYS A 62 8.83 26.05 -3.70
N TYR A 63 8.23 24.98 -3.19
CA TYR A 63 7.45 24.01 -3.98
C TYR A 63 6.05 23.91 -3.41
N THR A 64 5.04 24.01 -4.28
CA THR A 64 3.65 23.80 -3.91
C THR A 64 3.23 22.41 -4.37
N PHE A 65 2.75 21.63 -3.43
CA PHE A 65 2.28 20.27 -3.62
C PHE A 65 0.76 20.19 -3.53
N ARG A 66 0.18 19.20 -4.17
CA ARG A 66 -1.24 18.88 -4.13
C ARG A 66 -1.45 17.40 -3.80
N LYS A 67 -2.53 17.11 -3.10
CA LYS A 67 -3.00 15.75 -2.84
C LYS A 67 -4.50 15.68 -3.05
N THR A 68 -4.96 14.69 -3.82
CA THR A 68 -6.37 14.32 -3.96
C THR A 68 -6.72 13.21 -2.97
N HIS A 69 -7.96 12.73 -2.97
CA HIS A 69 -8.34 11.55 -2.19
C HIS A 69 -7.67 10.26 -2.69
N HIS A 70 -7.30 10.19 -3.97
CA HIS A 70 -6.49 9.08 -4.50
C HIS A 70 -5.06 9.11 -3.97
N GLY A 71 -4.48 10.31 -3.72
CA GLY A 71 -3.11 10.44 -3.25
C GLY A 71 -2.41 11.69 -3.78
N PRO A 72 -1.09 11.79 -3.59
CA PRO A 72 -0.30 12.93 -4.07
C PRO A 72 -0.30 13.02 -5.60
N ILE A 73 -0.24 14.26 -6.09
CA ILE A 73 -0.03 14.56 -7.50
C ILE A 73 1.46 14.50 -7.79
N LEU A 74 1.87 13.67 -8.75
CA LEU A 74 3.27 13.53 -9.15
C LEU A 74 3.64 14.41 -10.34
N ARG A 75 2.78 14.48 -11.34
CA ARG A 75 3.00 15.28 -12.57
C ARG A 75 1.67 15.62 -13.25
N ASN A 76 1.72 16.55 -14.18
CA ASN A 76 0.63 16.79 -15.14
C ASN A 76 0.88 16.04 -16.46
N GLU A 77 -0.18 15.82 -17.22
CA GLU A 77 -0.07 15.34 -18.59
C GLU A 77 0.57 16.42 -19.49
N LYS A 78 1.36 15.95 -20.48
CA LYS A 78 2.01 16.87 -21.42
C LYS A 78 1.03 17.45 -22.44
N GLU A 79 0.03 16.67 -22.83
CA GLU A 79 -0.93 17.01 -23.88
C GLU A 79 -2.12 17.82 -23.33
N ASP A 80 -2.49 17.59 -22.07
CA ASP A 80 -3.55 18.36 -21.39
C ASP A 80 -3.04 18.86 -20.01
N PRO A 81 -2.73 20.16 -19.90
CA PRO A 81 -2.21 20.74 -18.66
C PRO A 81 -3.23 20.75 -17.51
N THR A 82 -4.50 20.44 -17.76
CA THR A 82 -5.53 20.33 -16.72
C THR A 82 -5.59 18.93 -16.12
N VAL A 83 -4.96 17.92 -16.73
CA VAL A 83 -4.92 16.53 -16.26
C VAL A 83 -3.63 16.26 -15.49
N PHE A 84 -3.78 15.69 -14.32
CA PHE A 84 -2.68 15.36 -13.41
C PHE A 84 -2.71 13.89 -13.00
N HIS A 85 -1.53 13.33 -12.75
CA HIS A 85 -1.37 11.95 -12.25
C HIS A 85 -1.38 11.96 -10.72
N ALA A 86 -2.46 11.44 -10.14
CA ALA A 86 -2.54 11.12 -8.71
C ALA A 86 -2.11 9.67 -8.48
N VAL A 87 -1.33 9.41 -7.45
CA VAL A 87 -0.82 8.06 -7.13
C VAL A 87 -1.27 7.65 -5.74
N ALA A 88 -1.90 6.48 -5.63
CA ALA A 88 -2.10 5.84 -4.35
C ALA A 88 -1.08 4.71 -4.15
N ILE A 89 -0.56 4.60 -2.95
CA ILE A 89 0.19 3.45 -2.46
C ILE A 89 -0.44 3.05 -1.15
N SER A 90 -0.86 1.81 -1.04
CA SER A 90 -1.51 1.30 0.16
C SER A 90 -0.66 1.52 1.40
N LYS A 91 -1.28 2.03 2.45
CA LYS A 91 -0.64 2.33 3.75
C LYS A 91 0.53 3.31 3.71
N LEU A 92 0.65 4.13 2.67
CA LEU A 92 1.73 5.12 2.57
C LEU A 92 1.79 6.06 3.79
N TYR A 93 0.63 6.45 4.33
CA TYR A 93 0.53 7.39 5.45
C TYR A 93 0.11 6.73 6.79
N GLU A 94 -0.32 5.47 6.75
CA GLU A 94 -0.93 4.77 7.89
C GLU A 94 -0.16 3.50 8.27
N ASN A 95 1.14 3.46 7.95
CA ASN A 95 1.98 2.29 8.20
C ASN A 95 2.47 2.27 9.65
N ASP A 96 2.11 1.22 10.41
CA ASP A 96 2.64 0.91 11.73
C ASP A 96 3.60 -0.29 11.68
N PHE A 97 4.67 -0.15 10.94
CA PHE A 97 5.71 -1.17 10.80
C PHE A 97 6.34 -1.54 12.16
N ALA A 98 6.59 -0.54 13.01
CA ALA A 98 7.23 -0.76 14.31
C ALA A 98 6.32 -1.52 15.27
N GLY A 99 5.06 -1.13 15.40
CA GLY A 99 4.09 -1.81 16.25
C GLY A 99 3.75 -3.23 15.77
N GLN A 100 3.68 -3.44 14.46
CA GLN A 100 3.54 -4.80 13.92
C GLN A 100 4.77 -5.66 14.22
N THR A 101 5.98 -5.12 14.06
CA THR A 101 7.22 -5.82 14.38
C THR A 101 7.27 -6.23 15.86
N GLU A 102 6.88 -5.35 16.77
CA GLU A 102 6.81 -5.65 18.19
C GLU A 102 5.86 -6.83 18.48
N LYS A 103 4.67 -6.83 17.91
CA LYS A 103 3.70 -7.93 18.05
C LYS A 103 4.26 -9.25 17.52
N MET A 104 4.92 -9.23 16.36
CA MET A 104 5.57 -10.41 15.77
C MET A 104 6.65 -10.98 16.70
N VAL A 105 7.53 -10.14 17.23
CA VAL A 105 8.62 -10.55 18.13
C VAL A 105 8.09 -11.16 19.43
N ARG A 106 6.90 -10.76 19.89
CA ARG A 106 6.25 -11.26 21.10
C ARG A 106 5.35 -12.49 20.88
N SER A 107 5.14 -12.91 19.64
CA SER A 107 4.28 -14.06 19.30
C SER A 107 4.80 -15.33 19.92
N LYS A 108 3.91 -16.13 20.51
CA LYS A 108 4.24 -17.40 21.20
C LYS A 108 4.09 -18.61 20.27
N ASP A 109 3.31 -18.47 19.21
CA ASP A 109 3.03 -19.49 18.22
C ASP A 109 2.70 -18.87 16.86
N VAL A 110 2.51 -19.69 15.82
CA VAL A 110 2.19 -19.22 14.48
C VAL A 110 0.82 -18.53 14.40
N HIS A 111 -0.12 -18.79 15.29
CA HIS A 111 -1.43 -18.13 15.30
C HIS A 111 -1.31 -16.71 15.81
N GLU A 112 -0.56 -16.48 16.91
CA GLU A 112 -0.24 -15.13 17.38
C GLU A 112 0.60 -14.36 16.34
N PHE A 113 1.55 -15.04 15.67
CA PHE A 113 2.33 -14.46 14.57
C PHE A 113 1.41 -14.01 13.41
N ARG A 114 0.49 -14.88 12.98
CA ARG A 114 -0.51 -14.54 11.97
C ARG A 114 -1.36 -13.34 12.41
N GLN A 115 -1.80 -13.32 13.66
CA GLN A 115 -2.56 -12.18 14.19
C GLN A 115 -1.73 -10.89 14.17
N ALA A 116 -0.44 -10.96 14.51
CA ALA A 116 0.47 -9.81 14.40
C ALA A 116 0.59 -9.30 12.95
N MET A 117 0.56 -10.21 11.97
CA MET A 117 0.60 -9.88 10.55
C MET A 117 -0.69 -9.23 10.02
N SER A 118 -1.82 -9.29 10.75
CA SER A 118 -3.10 -8.71 10.30
C SER A 118 -3.07 -7.20 10.04
N GLY A 119 -2.08 -6.51 10.59
CA GLY A 119 -1.83 -5.10 10.28
C GLY A 119 -1.39 -4.82 8.85
N LEU A 120 -0.88 -5.84 8.11
CA LEU A 120 -0.40 -5.73 6.72
C LEU A 120 0.60 -4.58 6.50
N ASN A 121 1.45 -4.29 7.49
CA ASN A 121 2.41 -3.17 7.44
C ASN A 121 3.77 -3.55 6.84
N TYR A 122 3.92 -4.78 6.35
CA TYR A 122 5.04 -5.27 5.55
C TYR A 122 4.57 -5.40 4.09
N PRO A 123 4.66 -4.36 3.26
CA PRO A 123 3.85 -4.26 2.03
C PRO A 123 4.28 -5.20 0.89
N ILE A 124 5.50 -5.72 0.89
CA ILE A 124 6.09 -6.44 -0.26
C ILE A 124 6.79 -7.74 0.14
N PHE A 125 6.26 -8.46 1.13
CA PHE A 125 6.92 -9.67 1.62
C PHE A 125 5.96 -10.83 1.82
N ASN A 126 6.31 -12.02 1.29
CA ASN A 126 5.78 -13.27 1.82
C ASN A 126 6.29 -13.48 3.23
N ALA A 127 5.46 -14.02 4.11
CA ALA A 127 5.84 -14.38 5.45
C ALA A 127 5.83 -15.91 5.62
N VAL A 128 6.90 -16.45 6.20
CA VAL A 128 7.01 -17.84 6.62
C VAL A 128 7.31 -17.86 8.10
N ALA A 129 6.60 -18.69 8.87
CA ALA A 129 6.83 -18.87 10.29
C ALA A 129 6.71 -20.34 10.70
N ALA A 130 7.39 -20.67 11.79
CA ALA A 130 7.26 -21.95 12.47
C ALA A 130 7.31 -21.75 13.98
N ASP A 131 6.69 -22.66 14.74
CA ASP A 131 6.73 -22.62 16.20
C ASP A 131 7.29 -23.90 16.83
N SER A 132 7.56 -23.83 18.13
CA SER A 132 8.10 -24.95 18.91
C SER A 132 7.13 -26.13 19.10
N GLN A 133 5.87 -25.96 18.71
CA GLN A 133 4.84 -27.01 18.73
C GLN A 133 4.80 -27.80 17.41
N GLY A 134 5.61 -27.41 16.43
CA GLY A 134 5.70 -28.05 15.12
C GLY A 134 4.75 -27.46 14.08
N ASN A 135 4.06 -26.36 14.36
CA ASN A 135 3.23 -25.69 13.36
C ASN A 135 4.11 -24.90 12.40
N ILE A 136 3.69 -24.89 11.13
CA ILE A 136 4.31 -24.13 10.04
C ILE A 136 3.25 -23.29 9.32
N PHE A 137 3.62 -22.08 8.93
CA PHE A 137 2.72 -21.10 8.33
C PHE A 137 3.40 -20.36 7.20
N TYR A 138 2.64 -20.14 6.11
CA TYR A 138 3.01 -19.26 5.00
C TYR A 138 1.85 -18.34 4.66
N MET A 139 2.15 -17.10 4.30
CA MET A 139 1.19 -16.20 3.69
C MET A 139 1.82 -15.31 2.61
N PHE A 140 1.07 -15.09 1.53
CA PHE A 140 1.32 -13.99 0.61
C PHE A 140 0.78 -12.71 1.25
N ASN A 141 1.68 -11.86 1.76
CA ASN A 141 1.29 -10.70 2.54
C ASN A 141 1.41 -9.42 1.71
N GLY A 142 0.47 -8.50 1.91
CA GLY A 142 0.48 -7.16 1.34
C GLY A 142 -0.85 -6.45 1.55
N PRO A 143 -0.87 -5.13 1.69
CA PRO A 143 -2.08 -4.34 1.85
C PRO A 143 -2.77 -4.11 0.49
N VAL A 144 -3.28 -5.18 -0.12
CA VAL A 144 -3.90 -5.15 -1.46
C VAL A 144 -5.23 -4.40 -1.42
N PRO A 145 -5.44 -3.39 -2.30
CA PRO A 145 -6.70 -2.67 -2.39
C PRO A 145 -7.85 -3.51 -2.94
N LYS A 146 -9.06 -3.28 -2.43
CA LYS A 146 -10.30 -3.78 -3.03
C LYS A 146 -10.68 -2.90 -4.19
N ARG A 147 -10.67 -3.45 -5.40
CA ARG A 147 -10.91 -2.77 -6.66
C ARG A 147 -12.21 -3.25 -7.31
N ASP A 148 -12.75 -2.46 -8.21
CA ASP A 148 -13.85 -2.88 -9.07
C ASP A 148 -13.29 -3.67 -10.27
N GLU A 149 -13.57 -4.96 -10.34
CA GLU A 149 -13.04 -5.89 -11.36
C GLU A 149 -13.49 -5.55 -12.81
N SER A 150 -14.42 -4.61 -12.98
CA SER A 150 -14.82 -4.14 -14.31
C SER A 150 -13.80 -3.20 -14.96
N PHE A 151 -12.77 -2.76 -14.21
CA PHE A 151 -11.69 -1.89 -14.67
C PHE A 151 -10.35 -2.62 -14.72
N ASP A 152 -9.50 -2.20 -15.65
CA ASP A 152 -8.13 -2.70 -15.80
C ASP A 152 -7.16 -1.82 -14.97
N PHE A 153 -6.89 -2.22 -13.74
CA PHE A 153 -5.99 -1.52 -12.83
C PHE A 153 -4.50 -1.64 -13.18
N THR A 154 -4.15 -2.36 -14.24
CA THR A 154 -2.77 -2.34 -14.78
C THR A 154 -2.48 -1.07 -15.58
N LYS A 155 -3.49 -0.25 -15.83
CA LYS A 155 -3.42 1.03 -16.56
C LYS A 155 -3.73 2.21 -15.66
N HIS A 156 -3.45 3.41 -16.17
CA HIS A 156 -3.95 4.62 -15.53
C HIS A 156 -5.47 4.68 -15.61
N LEU A 157 -6.10 5.01 -14.50
CA LEU A 157 -7.55 5.02 -14.33
C LEU A 157 -8.12 6.43 -14.53
N ASP A 158 -9.39 6.52 -14.88
CA ASP A 158 -10.10 7.80 -14.90
C ASP A 158 -10.49 8.19 -13.46
N GLY A 159 -9.76 9.14 -12.88
CA GLY A 159 -10.02 9.66 -11.52
C GLY A 159 -11.30 10.50 -11.41
N ASN A 160 -11.99 10.76 -12.52
CA ASN A 160 -13.31 11.40 -12.50
C ASN A 160 -14.43 10.37 -12.26
N ASP A 161 -14.20 9.08 -12.52
CA ASP A 161 -15.17 8.02 -12.32
C ASP A 161 -15.06 7.44 -10.90
N PRO A 162 -16.04 7.68 -10.00
CA PRO A 162 -15.99 7.18 -8.63
C PRO A 162 -15.96 5.65 -8.49
N ARG A 163 -16.27 4.90 -9.55
CA ARG A 163 -16.19 3.43 -9.55
C ARG A 163 -14.74 2.94 -9.57
N THR A 164 -13.80 3.78 -9.98
CA THR A 164 -12.36 3.46 -9.94
C THR A 164 -11.74 3.65 -8.57
N ASP A 165 -12.47 4.25 -7.61
CA ASP A 165 -11.98 4.44 -6.24
C ASP A 165 -11.75 3.10 -5.55
N TRP A 166 -10.70 3.01 -4.73
CA TRP A 166 -10.50 1.86 -3.86
C TRP A 166 -11.63 1.72 -2.83
N LYS A 167 -12.14 0.50 -2.69
CA LYS A 167 -13.20 0.15 -1.74
C LYS A 167 -12.65 -0.34 -0.38
N GLY A 168 -11.48 0.17 0.01
CA GLY A 168 -10.71 -0.27 1.18
C GLY A 168 -9.64 -1.28 0.82
N LEU A 169 -9.12 -2.01 1.81
CA LEU A 169 -8.10 -3.04 1.64
C LEU A 169 -8.69 -4.43 1.90
N HIS A 170 -8.08 -5.44 1.30
CA HIS A 170 -8.29 -6.83 1.69
C HIS A 170 -7.80 -7.06 3.13
N THR A 171 -8.48 -7.93 3.84
CA THR A 171 -8.07 -8.38 5.17
C THR A 171 -7.05 -9.52 5.06
N ILE A 172 -6.41 -9.87 6.16
CA ILE A 172 -5.50 -11.02 6.19
C ILE A 172 -6.22 -12.34 5.79
N ASP A 173 -7.52 -12.44 6.04
CA ASP A 173 -8.31 -13.63 5.71
C ASP A 173 -8.59 -13.76 4.20
N ASP A 174 -8.54 -12.65 3.47
CA ASP A 174 -8.72 -12.61 2.02
C ASP A 174 -7.43 -13.00 1.25
N LEU A 175 -6.27 -13.03 1.91
CA LEU A 175 -4.98 -13.25 1.27
C LEU A 175 -4.59 -14.73 1.21
N PRO A 176 -3.88 -15.17 0.14
CA PRO A 176 -3.38 -16.54 0.03
C PRO A 176 -2.49 -16.91 1.22
N GLN A 177 -2.83 -17.97 1.92
CA GLN A 177 -2.11 -18.43 3.10
C GLN A 177 -2.32 -19.93 3.32
N ILE A 178 -1.40 -20.56 4.02
CA ILE A 178 -1.50 -21.98 4.36
C ILE A 178 -0.91 -22.22 5.76
N LEU A 179 -1.60 -23.02 6.54
CA LEU A 179 -1.18 -23.46 7.86
C LEU A 179 -1.12 -25.00 7.87
N ASN A 180 -0.01 -25.57 8.31
CA ASN A 180 0.19 -27.01 8.46
C ASN A 180 -0.24 -27.83 7.21
N PRO A 181 0.33 -27.57 6.01
CA PRO A 181 0.00 -28.36 4.84
C PRO A 181 0.36 -29.83 5.00
N GLU A 182 -0.39 -30.72 4.35
CA GLU A 182 -0.14 -32.18 4.38
C GLU A 182 1.27 -32.58 3.90
N SER A 183 1.88 -31.73 3.05
CA SER A 183 3.27 -31.92 2.60
C SER A 183 4.30 -31.85 3.71
N GLY A 184 3.96 -31.28 4.88
CA GLY A 184 4.85 -31.11 6.02
C GLY A 184 5.91 -30.03 5.86
N TYR A 185 5.86 -29.21 4.80
CA TYR A 185 6.77 -28.08 4.60
C TYR A 185 6.08 -26.91 3.89
N VAL A 186 6.67 -25.73 4.07
CA VAL A 186 6.35 -24.50 3.30
C VAL A 186 7.64 -23.91 2.76
N GLN A 187 7.59 -23.31 1.57
CA GLN A 187 8.74 -22.63 0.97
C GLN A 187 8.30 -21.39 0.20
N SER A 188 9.19 -20.45 0.03
CA SER A 188 9.02 -19.28 -0.83
C SER A 188 10.37 -18.89 -1.46
N CYS A 189 10.36 -18.62 -2.77
CA CYS A 189 11.53 -18.28 -3.55
C CYS A 189 11.37 -16.92 -4.25
N ASN A 190 10.86 -15.90 -3.56
CA ASN A 190 10.51 -14.61 -4.17
C ASN A 190 9.51 -14.77 -5.33
N ALA A 191 8.60 -15.72 -5.25
CA ALA A 191 7.54 -15.89 -6.23
C ALA A 191 6.47 -14.82 -6.02
N SER A 192 6.10 -14.17 -7.12
CA SER A 192 4.94 -13.27 -7.22
C SER A 192 3.69 -14.07 -7.62
#